data_817f3163e495d0b79c9e3b83a1b99bf7
#
_entry.id   817f3163e495d0b79c9e3b83a1b99bf7
#
_cell.length_a   1.000
_cell.length_b   1.000
_cell.length_c   1.000
_cell.angle_alpha   90.00
_cell.angle_beta   90.00
_cell.angle_gamma   90.00
#
_symmetry.space_group_name_H-M   'P 1'
#
loop_
_entity.id
_entity.type
_entity.pdbx_description
1 polymer ?
#
loop_
_entity_poly.entity_id
_entity_poly.type
_entity_poly.pdbx_seq_one_letter_code
_entity_poly.pdbx_strand_id
1 'polypeptide(L)'
;YEGFDLSHSRRIGNFDVSGSINLFTDEGYRQQGYNKRFRMGGNLTYHQPDMGMKILNYGLNVDFLSNQYGDFFIWRSPTEVYKPSPFTNMGREENNFHIDPFINYVNPENGTSHKIKGRFYHSADNIVKPSQGNSITDILGNMGTNAQTIQNIAGGDYSSLYPALVGIGSGLINNNLEDAMNGVFTSLGNIFPNATTADYCDLISWVMDNGLPSDLMNGIQNGQVP
;
A
#
# COMPACT_ATOMS: atom_id res chain seq x y z
N TYR A 1 16.37 -12.34 5.41
CA TYR A 1 16.59 -10.92 5.14
C TYR A 1 18.01 -10.67 4.66
N GLU A 2 18.17 -9.64 3.83
CA GLU A 2 19.46 -9.17 3.34
C GLU A 2 19.52 -7.66 3.52
N GLY A 3 20.73 -7.14 3.82
CA GLY A 3 20.90 -5.71 4.03
C GLY A 3 22.31 -5.26 3.66
N PHE A 4 22.39 -4.01 3.20
CA PHE A 4 23.64 -3.36 2.86
C PHE A 4 23.61 -1.91 3.35
N ASP A 5 24.64 -1.53 4.10
CA ASP A 5 24.84 -0.17 4.58
C ASP A 5 26.19 0.33 4.13
N LEU A 6 26.20 1.51 3.51
CA LEU A 6 27.40 2.24 3.15
C LEU A 6 27.31 3.67 3.63
N SER A 7 28.34 4.16 4.30
CA SER A 7 28.44 5.57 4.66
C SER A 7 29.88 6.08 4.43
N HIS A 8 29.97 7.31 4.01
CA HIS A 8 31.24 8.00 3.85
C HIS A 8 31.13 9.44 4.31
N SER A 9 32.17 9.92 4.94
CA SER A 9 32.26 11.31 5.42
C SER A 9 33.68 11.85 5.17
N ARG A 10 33.76 13.07 4.68
CA ARG A 10 35.05 13.72 4.41
C ARG A 10 34.95 15.23 4.60
N ARG A 11 36.04 15.81 5.13
CA ARG A 11 36.25 17.26 5.10
C ARG A 11 37.04 17.66 3.83
N ILE A 12 36.51 18.66 3.15
CA ILE A 12 37.12 19.26 1.93
C ILE A 12 37.18 20.76 2.15
N GLY A 13 38.37 21.27 2.54
CA GLY A 13 38.51 22.65 2.96
C GLY A 13 37.59 23.00 4.12
N ASN A 14 36.73 23.98 3.94
CA ASN A 14 35.74 24.41 4.93
C ASN A 14 34.40 23.64 4.86
N PHE A 15 34.30 22.61 4.05
CA PHE A 15 33.11 21.81 3.88
C PHE A 15 33.26 20.44 4.56
N ASP A 16 32.29 20.08 5.39
CA ASP A 16 32.06 18.68 5.78
C ASP A 16 30.98 18.10 4.87
N VAL A 17 31.30 17.01 4.21
CA VAL A 17 30.38 16.29 3.34
C VAL A 17 30.22 14.87 3.84
N SER A 18 29.00 14.41 4.02
CA SER A 18 28.73 13.01 4.33
C SER A 18 27.57 12.49 3.49
N GLY A 19 27.62 11.21 3.19
CA GLY A 19 26.57 10.50 2.49
C GLY A 19 26.42 9.09 3.02
N SER A 20 25.20 8.57 2.94
CA SER A 20 24.89 7.20 3.33
C SER A 20 23.84 6.59 2.42
N ILE A 21 23.93 5.28 2.22
CA ILE A 21 22.96 4.47 1.49
C ILE A 21 22.67 3.25 2.36
N ASN A 22 21.39 2.94 2.52
CA ASN A 22 20.92 1.71 3.15
C ASN A 22 19.97 0.99 2.19
N LEU A 23 20.26 -0.27 1.95
CA LEU A 23 19.42 -1.21 1.22
C LEU A 23 19.00 -2.32 2.17
N PHE A 24 17.75 -2.65 2.18
CA PHE A 24 17.22 -3.73 3.02
C PHE A 24 16.12 -4.47 2.27
N THR A 25 16.19 -5.79 2.30
CA THR A 25 15.17 -6.68 1.76
C THR A 25 14.88 -7.79 2.76
N ASP A 26 13.63 -7.96 3.08
CA ASP A 26 13.12 -9.06 3.87
C ASP A 26 11.89 -9.64 3.16
N GLU A 27 11.92 -10.91 2.82
CA GLU A 27 10.78 -11.57 2.20
C GLU A 27 9.76 -12.06 3.24
N GLY A 28 10.13 -11.96 4.54
CA GLY A 28 9.30 -12.41 5.64
C GLY A 28 9.10 -13.92 5.67
N TYR A 29 8.53 -14.41 6.74
CA TYR A 29 8.13 -15.83 6.88
C TYR A 29 6.65 -16.05 6.56
N ARG A 30 5.90 -14.98 6.37
CA ARG A 30 4.48 -15.01 6.01
C ARG A 30 4.32 -14.67 4.54
N GLN A 31 3.34 -15.25 3.90
CA GLN A 31 2.99 -14.89 2.54
C GLN A 31 2.64 -13.39 2.50
N GLN A 32 3.32 -12.64 1.64
CA GLN A 32 3.23 -11.19 1.49
C GLN A 32 3.71 -10.34 2.70
N GLY A 33 4.39 -10.95 3.65
CA GLY A 33 5.05 -10.21 4.73
C GLY A 33 6.44 -9.71 4.32
N TYR A 34 6.55 -9.03 3.18
CA TYR A 34 7.82 -8.53 2.67
C TYR A 34 8.08 -7.09 3.11
N ASN A 35 9.37 -6.71 3.16
CA ASN A 35 9.81 -5.34 3.35
C ASN A 35 11.03 -5.06 2.46
N LYS A 36 10.92 -4.08 1.57
CA LYS A 36 11.99 -3.62 0.68
C LYS A 36 12.19 -2.14 0.90
N ARG A 37 13.36 -1.78 1.42
CA ARG A 37 13.68 -0.41 1.78
C ARG A 37 14.95 0.06 1.09
N PHE A 38 14.85 1.22 0.48
CA PHE A 38 15.98 2.02 0.03
C PHE A 38 15.97 3.34 0.79
N ARG A 39 17.08 3.69 1.43
CA ARG A 39 17.28 4.97 2.07
C ARG A 39 18.60 5.58 1.64
N MET A 40 18.58 6.86 1.34
CA MET A 40 19.76 7.65 1.02
C MET A 40 19.74 8.93 1.84
N GLY A 41 20.86 9.23 2.51
CA GLY A 41 21.01 10.44 3.30
C GLY A 41 22.28 11.19 2.92
N GLY A 42 22.26 12.50 3.09
CA GLY A 42 23.41 13.35 2.88
C GLY A 42 23.42 14.56 3.82
N ASN A 43 24.63 14.99 4.16
CA ASN A 43 24.86 16.22 4.88
C ASN A 43 25.96 17.04 4.20
N LEU A 44 25.72 18.33 4.08
CA LEU A 44 26.71 19.32 3.68
C LEU A 44 26.75 20.42 4.74
N THR A 45 27.89 20.62 5.37
CA THR A 45 28.11 21.68 6.36
C THR A 45 29.27 22.55 5.94
N TYR A 46 29.05 23.85 5.89
CA TYR A 46 30.10 24.84 5.67
C TYR A 46 30.50 25.48 7.01
N HIS A 47 31.79 25.56 7.23
CA HIS A 47 32.37 26.23 8.40
C HIS A 47 32.93 27.59 7.95
N GLN A 48 32.34 28.66 8.45
CA GLN A 48 32.82 30.01 8.11
C GLN A 48 34.20 30.24 8.72
N PRO A 49 35.23 30.50 7.90
CA PRO A 49 36.58 30.83 8.41
C PRO A 49 36.62 32.22 9.04
N ASP A 50 37.70 32.50 9.73
CA ASP A 50 38.11 33.84 10.22
C ASP A 50 37.12 34.54 11.14
N MET A 51 36.39 33.77 11.94
CA MET A 51 35.43 34.27 12.92
C MET A 51 36.05 34.46 14.34
N GLY A 52 37.38 34.33 14.46
CA GLY A 52 38.07 34.36 15.75
C GLY A 52 37.62 33.18 16.64
N MET A 53 37.23 33.44 17.87
CA MET A 53 36.68 32.40 18.75
C MET A 53 35.21 32.04 18.46
N LYS A 54 34.52 32.82 17.61
CA LYS A 54 33.15 32.57 17.21
C LYS A 54 33.07 31.49 16.19
N ILE A 55 32.01 30.67 16.22
CA ILE A 55 31.76 29.58 15.30
C ILE A 55 30.47 29.87 14.55
N LEU A 56 30.53 29.89 13.25
CA LEU A 56 29.36 29.96 12.38
C LEU A 56 29.40 28.81 11.39
N ASN A 57 28.44 27.90 11.51
CA ASN A 57 28.26 26.77 10.60
C ASN A 57 26.86 26.84 10.01
N TYR A 58 26.76 26.60 8.73
CA TYR A 58 25.47 26.45 8.07
C TYR A 58 25.53 25.33 7.05
N GLY A 59 24.42 24.75 6.78
CA GLY A 59 24.39 23.57 5.94
C GLY A 59 23.01 23.05 5.66
N LEU A 60 23.02 21.87 5.08
CA LEU A 60 21.85 21.20 4.56
C LEU A 60 21.94 19.72 4.87
N ASN A 61 20.86 19.15 5.42
CA ASN A 61 20.66 17.71 5.44
C ASN A 61 19.60 17.36 4.41
N VAL A 62 19.81 16.26 3.71
CA VAL A 62 18.86 15.67 2.79
C VAL A 62 18.66 14.20 3.15
N ASP A 63 17.44 13.72 3.05
CA ASP A 63 17.14 12.31 3.26
C ASP A 63 16.01 11.89 2.33
N PHE A 64 16.16 10.73 1.73
CA PHE A 64 15.19 10.08 0.88
C PHE A 64 14.97 8.66 1.37
N LEU A 65 13.72 8.27 1.54
CA LEU A 65 13.28 6.94 1.90
C LEU A 65 12.26 6.45 0.87
N SER A 66 12.51 5.31 0.28
CA SER A 66 11.53 4.52 -0.44
C SER A 66 11.37 3.18 0.25
N ASN A 67 10.16 2.87 0.68
CA ASN A 67 9.86 1.67 1.43
C ASN A 67 8.62 1.00 0.86
N GLN A 68 8.76 -0.26 0.47
CA GLN A 68 7.65 -1.09 0.01
C GLN A 68 7.50 -2.24 1.00
N TYR A 69 6.34 -2.39 1.57
CA TYR A 69 6.09 -3.47 2.50
C TYR A 69 4.69 -4.04 2.36
N GLY A 70 4.59 -5.34 2.55
CA GLY A 70 3.33 -6.03 2.67
C GLY A 70 3.04 -6.31 4.13
N ASP A 71 1.80 -6.15 4.50
CA ASP A 71 1.33 -6.46 5.85
C ASP A 71 -0.06 -7.08 5.80
N PHE A 72 -0.37 -7.89 6.80
CA PHE A 72 -1.71 -8.36 6.99
C PHE A 72 -2.04 -8.47 8.47
N PHE A 73 -3.25 -8.05 8.82
CA PHE A 73 -3.72 -8.04 10.21
C PHE A 73 -4.39 -9.34 10.62
N ILE A 74 -5.00 -10.04 9.66
CA ILE A 74 -5.81 -11.22 9.91
C ILE A 74 -5.36 -12.34 8.98
N TRP A 75 -5.12 -13.52 9.52
CA TRP A 75 -4.86 -14.73 8.75
C TRP A 75 -6.15 -15.30 8.15
N ARG A 76 -5.99 -16.05 7.10
CA ARG A 76 -7.08 -16.62 6.30
C ARG A 76 -7.95 -17.58 7.11
N SER A 77 -7.31 -18.43 7.91
CA SER A 77 -7.98 -19.39 8.79
C SER A 77 -7.06 -19.86 9.92
N PRO A 78 -7.57 -20.50 10.97
CA PRO A 78 -6.74 -21.08 12.01
C PRO A 78 -5.72 -22.13 11.52
N THR A 79 -5.98 -22.75 10.37
CA THR A 79 -5.11 -23.74 9.73
C THR A 79 -4.14 -23.12 8.71
N GLU A 80 -4.37 -21.88 8.29
CA GLU A 80 -3.57 -21.15 7.30
C GLU A 80 -3.05 -19.82 7.87
N VAL A 81 -2.41 -19.91 9.02
CA VAL A 81 -1.93 -18.73 9.80
C VAL A 81 -0.82 -17.92 9.11
N TYR A 82 -0.22 -18.45 8.06
CA TYR A 82 0.81 -17.77 7.28
C TYR A 82 0.27 -17.10 6.01
N LYS A 83 -1.00 -17.27 5.72
CA LYS A 83 -1.66 -16.66 4.57
C LYS A 83 -2.55 -15.51 5.02
N PRO A 84 -2.50 -14.36 4.34
CA PRO A 84 -3.39 -13.24 4.63
C PRO A 84 -4.83 -13.61 4.33
N SER A 85 -5.75 -13.00 5.07
CA SER A 85 -7.13 -12.92 4.63
C SER A 85 -7.19 -12.08 3.36
N PRO A 86 -8.03 -12.42 2.39
CA PRO A 86 -8.18 -11.66 1.14
C PRO A 86 -8.46 -10.17 1.35
N PHE A 87 -9.15 -9.82 2.45
CA PHE A 87 -9.49 -8.44 2.79
C PHE A 87 -8.35 -7.62 3.40
N THR A 88 -7.36 -8.28 3.99
CA THR A 88 -6.27 -7.61 4.70
C THR A 88 -4.94 -7.72 3.98
N ASN A 89 -4.99 -8.24 2.76
CA ASN A 89 -3.84 -8.40 1.89
C ASN A 89 -3.53 -7.08 1.20
N MET A 90 -2.79 -6.21 1.88
CA MET A 90 -2.42 -4.90 1.37
C MET A 90 -0.91 -4.74 1.37
N GLY A 91 -0.40 -4.12 0.31
CA GLY A 91 0.94 -3.57 0.27
C GLY A 91 0.89 -2.06 0.49
N ARG A 92 1.98 -1.51 0.98
CA ARG A 92 2.19 -0.06 1.07
C ARG A 92 3.48 0.30 0.38
N GLU A 93 3.44 1.43 -0.30
CA GLU A 93 4.60 2.09 -0.86
C GLU A 93 4.69 3.49 -0.27
N GLU A 94 5.75 3.70 0.50
CA GLU A 94 6.02 4.95 1.20
C GLU A 94 7.24 5.60 0.58
N ASN A 95 7.09 6.84 0.11
CA ASN A 95 8.18 7.64 -0.42
C ASN A 95 8.25 8.94 0.37
N ASN A 96 9.32 9.10 1.13
CA ASN A 96 9.57 10.27 1.95
C ASN A 96 10.83 10.99 1.47
N PHE A 97 10.75 12.30 1.40
CA PHE A 97 11.89 13.16 1.09
C PHE A 97 11.88 14.36 2.00
N HIS A 98 13.03 14.71 2.56
CA HIS A 98 13.15 15.96 3.29
C HIS A 98 14.47 16.66 3.07
N ILE A 99 14.42 17.99 3.20
CA ILE A 99 15.55 18.88 3.16
C ILE A 99 15.50 19.75 4.40
N ASP A 100 16.56 19.72 5.20
CA ASP A 100 16.67 20.43 6.48
C ASP A 100 17.85 21.43 6.41
N PRO A 101 17.63 22.66 5.99
CA PRO A 101 18.64 23.71 6.13
C PRO A 101 18.84 24.09 7.59
N PHE A 102 20.07 24.42 7.97
CA PHE A 102 20.37 24.85 9.33
C PHE A 102 21.47 25.92 9.37
N ILE A 103 21.43 26.72 10.43
CA ILE A 103 22.47 27.66 10.81
C ILE A 103 22.75 27.49 12.30
N ASN A 104 24.01 27.33 12.64
CA ASN A 104 24.46 27.30 14.04
C ASN A 104 25.47 28.43 14.25
N TYR A 105 25.23 29.26 15.23
CA TYR A 105 26.14 30.30 15.68
C TYR A 105 26.46 30.10 17.17
N VAL A 106 27.76 30.12 17.50
CA VAL A 106 28.22 30.03 18.87
C VAL A 106 29.24 31.14 19.10
N ASN A 107 29.04 31.92 20.17
CA ASN A 107 29.99 32.90 20.65
C ASN A 107 30.47 32.52 22.08
N PRO A 108 31.65 31.93 22.21
CA PRO A 108 32.19 31.51 23.50
C PRO A 108 32.51 32.69 24.43
N GLU A 109 32.79 33.90 23.90
CA GLU A 109 33.15 35.06 24.67
C GLU A 109 32.04 35.52 25.60
N ASN A 110 30.80 35.43 25.15
CA ASN A 110 29.62 35.82 25.94
C ASN A 110 28.70 34.62 26.27
N GLY A 111 29.12 33.40 25.93
CA GLY A 111 28.36 32.16 26.21
C GLY A 111 27.07 32.00 25.40
N THR A 112 26.87 32.76 24.31
CA THR A 112 25.64 32.66 23.52
C THR A 112 25.74 31.59 22.45
N SER A 113 24.62 30.88 22.22
CA SER A 113 24.47 29.91 21.15
C SER A 113 23.08 30.06 20.53
N HIS A 114 23.06 30.11 19.21
CA HIS A 114 21.83 30.19 18.41
C HIS A 114 21.82 29.10 17.36
N LYS A 115 20.69 28.42 17.25
CA LYS A 115 20.46 27.38 16.24
C LYS A 115 19.13 27.62 15.56
N ILE A 116 19.17 27.80 14.24
CA ILE A 116 17.99 27.90 13.39
C ILE A 116 17.96 26.66 12.49
N LYS A 117 16.81 26.02 12.39
CA LYS A 117 16.54 24.90 11.48
C LYS A 117 15.25 25.13 10.75
N GLY A 118 15.25 24.86 9.44
CA GLY A 118 14.06 24.71 8.64
C GLY A 118 13.85 23.25 8.26
N ARG A 119 12.65 22.89 7.85
CA ARG A 119 12.35 21.60 7.22
C ARG A 119 11.38 21.80 6.07
N PHE A 120 11.78 21.29 4.92
CA PHE A 120 10.88 20.96 3.83
C PHE A 120 10.71 19.44 3.82
N TYR A 121 9.46 18.97 3.90
CA TYR A 121 9.13 17.56 3.94
C TYR A 121 8.05 17.24 2.92
N HIS A 122 8.27 16.18 2.17
CA HIS A 122 7.29 15.59 1.27
C HIS A 122 7.14 14.10 1.59
N SER A 123 5.90 13.66 1.72
CA SER A 123 5.55 12.26 1.94
C SER A 123 4.47 11.86 0.95
N ALA A 124 4.67 10.75 0.29
CA ALA A 124 3.67 10.07 -0.50
C ALA A 124 3.53 8.64 0.02
N ASP A 125 2.33 8.27 0.41
CA ASP A 125 1.99 6.96 0.94
C ASP A 125 0.84 6.39 0.10
N ASN A 126 1.13 5.32 -0.63
CA ASN A 126 0.19 4.65 -1.51
C ASN A 126 -0.12 3.26 -0.98
N ILE A 127 -1.38 2.94 -0.88
CA ILE A 127 -1.80 1.56 -0.64
C ILE A 127 -1.75 0.85 -1.99
N VAL A 128 -0.83 -0.10 -2.09
CA VAL A 128 -0.68 -0.95 -3.28
C VAL A 128 -1.35 -2.27 -2.98
N LYS A 129 -2.39 -2.58 -3.74
CA LYS A 129 -2.90 -3.95 -3.72
C LYS A 129 -1.84 -4.83 -4.35
N PRO A 130 -1.48 -5.96 -3.73
CA PRO A 130 -0.55 -6.88 -4.35
C PRO A 130 -1.05 -7.22 -5.75
N SER A 131 -0.16 -7.26 -6.72
CA SER A 131 -0.45 -7.64 -8.11
C SER A 131 -0.95 -9.08 -8.27
N GLN A 132 -1.07 -9.81 -7.18
CA GLN A 132 -1.83 -11.05 -7.04
C GLN A 132 -3.23 -10.78 -6.47
N GLY A 133 -3.83 -9.64 -6.78
CA GLY A 133 -5.27 -9.53 -6.68
C GLY A 133 -5.83 -10.65 -7.55
N ASN A 134 -6.54 -11.57 -6.91
CA ASN A 134 -7.27 -12.59 -7.64
C ASN A 134 -8.04 -11.86 -8.75
N SER A 135 -7.71 -12.13 -10.01
CA SER A 135 -8.57 -11.68 -11.08
C SER A 135 -9.96 -12.28 -10.79
N ILE A 136 -11.02 -11.67 -11.28
CA ILE A 136 -12.34 -12.26 -11.11
C ILE A 136 -12.35 -13.73 -11.55
N THR A 137 -11.55 -14.07 -12.55
CA THR A 137 -11.37 -15.44 -13.05
C THR A 137 -10.72 -16.37 -12.03
N ASP A 138 -9.76 -15.87 -11.24
CA ASP A 138 -9.12 -16.66 -10.18
C ASP A 138 -10.08 -16.89 -9.00
N ILE A 139 -10.85 -15.85 -8.63
CA ILE A 139 -11.89 -15.95 -7.60
C ILE A 139 -12.91 -17.00 -8.01
N LEU A 140 -13.44 -16.91 -9.21
CA LEU A 140 -14.46 -17.82 -9.73
C LEU A 140 -13.91 -19.24 -9.93
N GLY A 141 -12.65 -19.39 -10.33
CA GLY A 141 -11.96 -20.67 -10.39
C GLY A 141 -11.87 -21.36 -9.04
N ASN A 142 -11.53 -20.61 -7.99
CA ASN A 142 -11.47 -21.11 -6.62
C ASN A 142 -12.87 -21.52 -6.08
N MET A 143 -13.92 -20.85 -6.53
CA MET A 143 -15.31 -21.17 -6.19
C MET A 143 -15.83 -22.43 -6.93
N GLY A 144 -15.00 -23.08 -7.73
CA GLY A 144 -15.37 -24.29 -8.48
C GLY A 144 -16.24 -24.02 -9.71
N THR A 145 -16.18 -22.79 -10.23
CA THR A 145 -16.86 -22.41 -11.46
C THR A 145 -16.31 -23.19 -12.65
N ASN A 146 -17.14 -23.61 -13.57
CA ASN A 146 -16.69 -24.31 -14.75
C ASN A 146 -15.89 -23.40 -15.70
N ALA A 147 -14.96 -24.01 -16.47
CA ALA A 147 -14.04 -23.25 -17.32
C ALA A 147 -14.76 -22.39 -18.39
N GLN A 148 -15.93 -22.79 -18.86
CA GLN A 148 -16.70 -22.04 -19.84
C GLN A 148 -17.26 -20.74 -19.24
N THR A 149 -17.79 -20.81 -18.04
CA THR A 149 -18.28 -19.61 -17.31
C THR A 149 -17.13 -18.63 -17.05
N ILE A 150 -15.96 -19.14 -16.66
CA ILE A 150 -14.75 -18.30 -16.47
C ILE A 150 -14.35 -17.62 -17.79
N GLN A 151 -14.36 -18.34 -18.92
CA GLN A 151 -14.04 -17.77 -20.22
C GLN A 151 -15.05 -16.71 -20.67
N ASN A 152 -16.35 -16.94 -20.43
CA ASN A 152 -17.40 -15.98 -20.74
C ASN A 152 -17.20 -14.68 -19.96
N ILE A 153 -16.93 -14.78 -18.66
CA ILE A 153 -16.67 -13.62 -17.79
C ILE A 153 -15.40 -12.88 -18.22
N ALA A 154 -14.33 -13.60 -18.53
CA ALA A 154 -13.09 -13.01 -19.06
C ALA A 154 -13.32 -12.32 -20.43
N GLY A 155 -14.29 -12.79 -21.21
CA GLY A 155 -14.74 -12.18 -22.45
C GLY A 155 -15.74 -11.02 -22.30
N GLY A 156 -16.12 -10.67 -21.04
CA GLY A 156 -17.08 -9.60 -20.76
C GLY A 156 -18.56 -10.05 -20.72
N ASP A 157 -18.83 -11.35 -20.77
CA ASP A 157 -20.18 -11.91 -20.59
C ASP A 157 -20.40 -12.28 -19.11
N TYR A 158 -21.09 -11.41 -18.40
CA TYR A 158 -21.41 -11.55 -16.98
C TYR A 158 -22.80 -12.14 -16.71
N SER A 159 -23.49 -12.65 -17.74
CA SER A 159 -24.87 -13.11 -17.64
C SER A 159 -25.08 -14.18 -16.56
N SER A 160 -24.12 -15.07 -16.38
CA SER A 160 -24.15 -16.10 -15.32
C SER A 160 -24.04 -15.55 -13.89
N LEU A 161 -23.51 -14.34 -13.73
CA LEU A 161 -23.35 -13.67 -12.42
C LEU A 161 -24.51 -12.70 -12.11
N TYR A 162 -25.38 -12.40 -13.06
CA TYR A 162 -26.44 -11.41 -12.87
C TYR A 162 -27.31 -11.66 -11.64
N PRO A 163 -27.80 -12.88 -11.34
CA PRO A 163 -28.63 -13.09 -10.15
C PRO A 163 -27.94 -12.71 -8.86
N ALA A 164 -26.63 -13.00 -8.75
CA ALA A 164 -25.84 -12.67 -7.58
C ALA A 164 -25.52 -11.16 -7.50
N LEU A 165 -25.15 -10.55 -8.60
CA LEU A 165 -24.85 -9.13 -8.68
C LEU A 165 -26.07 -8.25 -8.44
N VAL A 166 -27.24 -8.69 -8.88
CA VAL A 166 -28.53 -8.03 -8.59
C VAL A 166 -28.85 -8.09 -7.10
N GLY A 167 -28.63 -9.23 -6.44
CA GLY A 167 -28.78 -9.35 -4.99
C GLY A 167 -27.92 -8.36 -4.22
N ILE A 168 -26.64 -8.23 -4.60
CA ILE A 168 -25.71 -7.25 -4.03
C ILE A 168 -26.20 -5.81 -4.28
N GLY A 169 -26.55 -5.49 -5.53
CA GLY A 169 -26.98 -4.16 -5.93
C GLY A 169 -28.25 -3.70 -5.21
N SER A 170 -29.25 -4.57 -5.12
CA SER A 170 -30.52 -4.26 -4.44
C SER A 170 -30.34 -4.06 -2.93
N GLY A 171 -29.49 -4.83 -2.30
CA GLY A 171 -29.20 -4.68 -0.87
C GLY A 171 -28.43 -3.39 -0.56
N LEU A 172 -27.48 -3.01 -1.42
CA LEU A 172 -26.75 -1.74 -1.29
C LEU A 172 -27.66 -0.52 -1.49
N ILE A 173 -28.58 -0.58 -2.46
CA ILE A 173 -29.54 0.50 -2.72
C ILE A 173 -30.53 0.69 -1.56
N ASN A 174 -30.93 -0.41 -0.93
CA ASN A 174 -31.89 -0.38 0.18
C ASN A 174 -31.27 -0.18 1.56
N ASN A 175 -29.95 0.02 1.66
CA ASN A 175 -29.19 0.12 2.91
C ASN A 175 -29.43 -1.06 3.86
N ASN A 176 -29.81 -2.21 3.35
CA ASN A 176 -30.04 -3.42 4.13
C ASN A 176 -28.96 -4.47 3.77
N LEU A 177 -27.84 -4.38 4.49
CA LEU A 177 -26.68 -5.25 4.27
C LEU A 177 -27.02 -6.73 4.53
N GLU A 178 -27.90 -7.01 5.49
CA GLU A 178 -28.28 -8.38 5.85
C GLU A 178 -29.10 -9.04 4.73
N ASP A 179 -30.06 -8.34 4.16
CA ASP A 179 -30.85 -8.85 3.01
C ASP A 179 -29.97 -8.98 1.76
N ALA A 180 -29.03 -8.05 1.54
CA ALA A 180 -28.07 -8.14 0.47
C ALA A 180 -27.21 -9.40 0.60
N MET A 181 -26.65 -9.64 1.78
CA MET A 181 -25.81 -10.81 2.03
C MET A 181 -26.62 -12.12 1.93
N ASN A 182 -27.80 -12.18 2.47
CA ASN A 182 -28.67 -13.37 2.40
C ASN A 182 -29.08 -13.68 0.95
N GLY A 183 -29.45 -12.67 0.17
CA GLY A 183 -29.76 -12.82 -1.26
C GLY A 183 -28.56 -13.32 -2.06
N VAL A 184 -27.38 -12.77 -1.77
CA VAL A 184 -26.11 -13.19 -2.37
C VAL A 184 -25.78 -14.65 -2.02
N PHE A 185 -25.80 -15.00 -0.74
CA PHE A 185 -25.45 -16.35 -0.29
C PHE A 185 -26.43 -17.40 -0.84
N THR A 186 -27.72 -17.07 -0.92
CA THR A 186 -28.73 -17.99 -1.47
C THR A 186 -28.56 -18.18 -2.98
N SER A 187 -28.38 -17.10 -3.72
CA SER A 187 -28.22 -17.14 -5.17
C SER A 187 -26.88 -17.74 -5.60
N LEU A 188 -25.80 -17.36 -4.90
CA LEU A 188 -24.45 -17.85 -5.20
C LEU A 188 -24.26 -19.30 -4.73
N GLY A 189 -24.89 -19.74 -3.64
CA GLY A 189 -24.82 -21.13 -3.20
C GLY A 189 -25.37 -22.11 -4.23
N ASN A 190 -26.34 -21.68 -5.04
CA ASN A 190 -26.88 -22.48 -6.16
C ASN A 190 -25.94 -22.49 -7.39
N ILE A 191 -25.21 -21.40 -7.61
CA ILE A 191 -24.30 -21.27 -8.77
C ILE A 191 -22.92 -21.85 -8.43
N PHE A 192 -22.50 -21.73 -7.18
CA PHE A 192 -21.16 -22.11 -6.70
C PHE A 192 -21.27 -23.03 -5.48
N PRO A 193 -21.70 -24.28 -5.62
CA PRO A 193 -21.98 -25.17 -4.48
C PRO A 193 -20.75 -25.50 -3.63
N ASN A 194 -19.55 -25.26 -4.11
CA ASN A 194 -18.30 -25.52 -3.40
C ASN A 194 -17.65 -24.26 -2.82
N ALA A 195 -18.28 -23.09 -2.99
CA ALA A 195 -17.72 -21.84 -2.52
C ALA A 195 -17.75 -21.76 -0.99
N THR A 196 -16.66 -21.26 -0.43
CA THR A 196 -16.54 -20.94 0.99
C THR A 196 -17.00 -19.51 1.26
N THR A 197 -17.25 -19.18 2.51
CA THR A 197 -17.53 -17.78 2.90
C THR A 197 -16.41 -16.82 2.49
N ALA A 198 -15.17 -17.29 2.50
CA ALA A 198 -14.02 -16.50 2.05
C ALA A 198 -14.11 -16.15 0.56
N ASP A 199 -14.51 -17.11 -0.28
CA ASP A 199 -14.64 -16.89 -1.73
C ASP A 199 -15.74 -15.85 -2.05
N TYR A 200 -16.87 -15.90 -1.32
CA TYR A 200 -17.93 -14.89 -1.45
C TYR A 200 -17.46 -13.49 -1.03
N CYS A 201 -16.68 -13.43 0.03
CA CYS A 201 -16.11 -12.19 0.50
C CYS A 201 -15.12 -11.61 -0.54
N ASP A 202 -14.33 -12.45 -1.19
CA ASP A 202 -13.41 -12.03 -2.27
C ASP A 202 -14.19 -11.45 -3.46
N LEU A 203 -15.29 -12.07 -3.84
CA LEU A 203 -16.15 -11.58 -4.91
C LEU A 203 -16.78 -10.22 -4.55
N ILE A 204 -17.29 -10.05 -3.33
CA ILE A 204 -17.85 -8.77 -2.86
C ILE A 204 -16.77 -7.69 -2.87
N SER A 205 -15.58 -7.99 -2.35
CA SER A 205 -14.45 -7.05 -2.36
C SER A 205 -14.08 -6.64 -3.77
N TRP A 206 -14.01 -7.61 -4.69
CA TRP A 206 -13.72 -7.31 -6.09
C TRP A 206 -14.77 -6.37 -6.72
N VAL A 207 -16.06 -6.59 -6.45
CA VAL A 207 -17.16 -5.74 -6.93
C VAL A 207 -17.06 -4.34 -6.33
N MET A 208 -16.77 -4.22 -5.05
CA MET A 208 -16.60 -2.91 -4.38
C MET A 208 -15.43 -2.11 -4.98
N ASP A 209 -14.37 -2.79 -5.35
CA ASP A 209 -13.15 -2.17 -5.86
C ASP A 209 -13.22 -1.79 -7.33
N ASN A 210 -13.91 -2.60 -8.15
CA ASN A 210 -13.96 -2.42 -9.60
C ASN A 210 -15.28 -1.81 -10.07
N GLY A 211 -16.27 -1.71 -9.17
CA GLY A 211 -17.63 -1.32 -9.49
C GLY A 211 -18.42 -2.43 -10.19
N LEU A 212 -19.72 -2.25 -10.27
CA LEU A 212 -20.55 -3.11 -11.11
C LEU A 212 -20.41 -2.71 -12.58
N PRO A 213 -20.41 -3.66 -13.52
CA PRO A 213 -20.43 -3.35 -14.95
C PRO A 213 -21.56 -2.33 -15.27
N SER A 214 -21.25 -1.33 -16.10
CA SER A 214 -22.19 -0.25 -16.42
C SER A 214 -23.52 -0.74 -16.97
N ASP A 215 -23.48 -1.79 -17.75
CA ASP A 215 -24.68 -2.41 -18.36
C ASP A 215 -25.57 -3.05 -17.29
N LEU A 216 -24.97 -3.65 -16.26
CA LEU A 216 -25.71 -4.18 -15.12
C LEU A 216 -26.31 -3.08 -14.27
N MET A 217 -25.55 -2.01 -13.98
CA MET A 217 -26.06 -0.86 -13.24
C MET A 217 -27.25 -0.21 -13.97
N ASN A 218 -27.17 -0.05 -15.28
CA ASN A 218 -28.25 0.46 -16.10
C ASN A 218 -29.47 -0.47 -16.07
N GLY A 219 -29.28 -1.77 -16.13
CA GLY A 219 -30.35 -2.78 -16.03
C GLY A 219 -31.08 -2.70 -14.69
N ILE A 220 -30.34 -2.61 -13.57
CA ILE A 220 -30.91 -2.49 -12.22
C ILE A 220 -31.70 -1.18 -12.09
N GLN A 221 -31.16 -0.04 -12.54
CA GLN A 221 -31.80 1.26 -12.43
C GLN A 221 -33.07 1.36 -13.27
N ASN A 222 -33.13 0.68 -14.40
CA ASN A 222 -34.27 0.71 -15.32
C ASN A 222 -35.30 -0.40 -15.06
N GLY A 223 -35.09 -1.23 -14.04
CA GLY A 223 -35.97 -2.38 -13.74
C GLY A 223 -35.98 -3.45 -14.84
N GLN A 224 -35.00 -3.41 -15.73
CA GLN A 224 -34.81 -4.38 -16.81
C GLN A 224 -33.76 -5.41 -16.40
N VAL A 225 -34.11 -6.19 -15.37
CA VAL A 225 -33.33 -7.38 -15.05
C VAL A 225 -33.97 -8.53 -15.80
N PRO A 226 -33.23 -9.28 -16.64
CA PRO A 226 -33.78 -10.43 -17.31
C PRO A 226 -34.18 -11.56 -16.36
#